data_9727d2e1d74ffecb53adbdcad1be8dda
#
_entry.id   9727d2e1d74ffecb53adbdcad1be8dda
#
_cell.length_a   1.000
_cell.length_b   1.000
_cell.length_c   1.000
_cell.angle_alpha   90.00
_cell.angle_beta   90.00
_cell.angle_gamma   90.00
#
_symmetry.space_group_name_H-M   'P 1'
#
loop_
_entity.id
_entity.type
_entity.pdbx_description
1 polymer ?
#
loop_
_entity_poly.entity_id
_entity_poly.type
_entity_poly.pdbx_seq_one_letter_code
_entity_poly.pdbx_strand_id
1 'polypeptide(L)'
;HPVGWCPRDQNPVSQHDTMGDVEPKIDDKNHLLKFKFGEYIFPVTTLRPETIFGITNLWVNPNTIYKKIKADDEKWIVSEECANKIKFFGKEITIEGDIAGTEIIGKYATALHNNQEIPILEAEFVEPAIGTGLVMSVPAHAPKDYQALMDLKAKNHELALKIEPIPIIITEGYGEIPAKEICEKMGVSDQSDQKLEEATNELYLKEFTDGKLNDKCGNFQNEKVQFGRNKVRDWLMENKHLEKFPVLENAPVKCRCGTECVVKILNNQWFLNYGDEEWKETARNCFDEMNILPS
;
A
#
# COMPACT_ATOMS: atom_id res chain seq x y z
N HIS A 1 18.67 -1.78 1.63
CA HIS A 1 18.03 -1.53 2.92
C HIS A 1 17.30 -0.18 2.89
N PRO A 2 16.02 -0.12 3.26
CA PRO A 2 15.28 1.14 3.33
C PRO A 2 15.74 1.95 4.56
N VAL A 3 15.91 3.26 4.38
CA VAL A 3 16.26 4.22 5.44
C VAL A 3 15.44 5.50 5.30
N GLY A 4 15.23 6.21 6.42
CA GLY A 4 14.80 7.60 6.37
C GLY A 4 15.87 8.45 5.70
N TRP A 5 15.48 9.35 4.79
CA TRP A 5 16.41 10.11 3.97
C TRP A 5 15.98 11.56 3.83
N CYS A 6 16.93 12.48 4.00
CA CYS A 6 16.73 13.89 3.67
C CYS A 6 17.13 14.13 2.20
N PRO A 7 16.19 14.49 1.30
CA PRO A 7 16.51 14.73 -0.10
C PRO A 7 17.44 15.96 -0.30
N ARG A 8 17.34 16.95 0.58
CA ARG A 8 18.15 18.17 0.50
C ARG A 8 19.59 17.94 0.97
N ASP A 9 19.75 17.35 2.17
CA ASP A 9 21.07 17.16 2.78
C ASP A 9 21.77 15.90 2.23
N GLN A 10 21.03 15.08 1.48
CA GLN A 10 21.49 13.82 0.87
C GLN A 10 22.13 12.84 1.89
N ASN A 11 21.53 12.76 3.08
CA ASN A 11 21.96 11.89 4.17
C ASN A 11 20.83 11.04 4.74
N PRO A 12 21.14 9.83 5.25
CA PRO A 12 20.24 9.11 6.13
C PRO A 12 19.87 9.97 7.33
N VAL A 13 18.65 9.81 7.81
CA VAL A 13 18.08 10.61 8.91
C VAL A 13 17.72 9.66 10.04
N SER A 14 18.28 9.94 11.22
CA SER A 14 17.91 9.32 12.50
C SER A 14 16.99 10.24 13.30
N GLN A 15 16.57 9.80 14.48
CA GLN A 15 15.77 10.60 15.40
C GLN A 15 16.39 11.98 15.68
N HIS A 16 17.71 12.04 15.90
CA HIS A 16 18.41 13.28 16.23
C HIS A 16 18.60 14.25 15.07
N ASP A 17 18.35 13.80 13.84
CA ASP A 17 18.46 14.63 12.64
C ASP A 17 17.12 15.26 12.24
N THR A 18 16.05 14.96 12.98
CA THR A 18 14.69 15.45 12.68
C THR A 18 14.28 16.62 13.56
N MET A 19 13.32 17.39 13.09
CA MET A 19 12.65 18.42 13.90
C MET A 19 11.80 17.73 14.97
N GLY A 20 12.04 18.08 16.23
CA GLY A 20 11.32 17.51 17.38
C GLY A 20 11.78 16.10 17.78
N ASP A 21 12.98 15.70 17.35
CA ASP A 21 13.59 14.40 17.68
C ASP A 21 12.66 13.20 17.40
N VAL A 22 11.97 13.24 16.26
CA VAL A 22 11.05 12.18 15.81
C VAL A 22 11.81 11.14 15.01
N GLU A 23 11.80 9.88 15.44
CA GLU A 23 12.40 8.79 14.69
C GLU A 23 11.61 8.48 13.42
N PRO A 24 12.23 8.47 12.22
CA PRO A 24 11.58 8.03 10.99
C PRO A 24 11.26 6.54 11.06
N LYS A 25 9.99 6.19 11.23
CA LYS A 25 9.54 4.80 11.29
C LYS A 25 9.23 4.29 9.89
N ILE A 26 9.97 3.28 9.45
CA ILE A 26 9.76 2.67 8.14
C ILE A 26 8.82 1.49 8.28
N ASP A 27 7.69 1.56 7.56
CA ASP A 27 6.82 0.41 7.33
C ASP A 27 7.18 -0.25 6.00
N ASP A 28 7.64 -1.50 6.06
CA ASP A 28 7.97 -2.34 4.91
C ASP A 28 6.86 -3.35 4.55
N LYS A 29 5.71 -3.24 5.21
CA LYS A 29 4.53 -4.10 4.96
C LYS A 29 3.69 -3.64 3.78
N ASN A 30 3.90 -2.40 3.32
CA ASN A 30 3.26 -1.91 2.11
C ASN A 30 3.83 -2.63 0.88
N HIS A 31 2.94 -3.01 0.00
CA HIS A 31 3.26 -3.71 -1.23
C HIS A 31 2.62 -3.00 -2.42
N LEU A 32 3.24 -3.14 -3.57
CA LEU A 32 2.83 -2.56 -4.82
C LEU A 32 2.40 -3.67 -5.77
N LEU A 33 1.11 -3.69 -6.11
CA LEU A 33 0.51 -4.60 -7.08
C LEU A 33 0.61 -4.00 -8.48
N LYS A 34 0.96 -4.80 -9.49
CA LYS A 34 1.25 -4.37 -10.86
C LYS A 34 0.13 -4.74 -11.82
N PHE A 35 -0.92 -3.93 -11.91
CA PHE A 35 -2.02 -4.15 -12.85
C PHE A 35 -1.65 -3.73 -14.27
N LYS A 36 -1.95 -4.55 -15.27
CA LYS A 36 -1.70 -4.21 -16.68
C LYS A 36 -2.78 -3.26 -17.21
N PHE A 37 -2.34 -2.23 -17.92
CA PHE A 37 -3.17 -1.25 -18.60
C PHE A 37 -2.58 -0.94 -19.97
N GLY A 38 -2.97 -1.70 -20.99
CA GLY A 38 -2.34 -1.64 -22.32
C GLY A 38 -0.84 -1.96 -22.23
N GLU A 39 0.00 -1.04 -22.69
CA GLU A 39 1.46 -1.13 -22.58
C GLU A 39 2.01 -0.66 -21.22
N TYR A 40 1.17 -0.08 -20.37
CA TYR A 40 1.53 0.44 -19.05
C TYR A 40 1.15 -0.51 -17.94
N ILE A 41 1.74 -0.25 -16.78
CA ILE A 41 1.37 -0.84 -15.50
C ILE A 41 0.74 0.26 -14.65
N PHE A 42 -0.39 -0.07 -14.00
CA PHE A 42 -0.93 0.67 -12.89
C PHE A 42 -0.42 0.03 -11.60
N PRO A 43 0.63 0.59 -10.97
CA PRO A 43 1.09 0.12 -9.69
C PRO A 43 0.16 0.65 -8.60
N VAL A 44 -0.37 -0.25 -7.76
CA VAL A 44 -1.31 0.10 -6.69
C VAL A 44 -0.77 -0.39 -5.36
N THR A 45 -0.68 0.50 -4.37
CA THR A 45 -0.22 0.11 -3.03
C THR A 45 -1.32 -0.57 -2.22
N THR A 46 -0.95 -1.61 -1.47
CA THR A 46 -1.85 -2.32 -0.57
C THR A 46 -1.13 -2.83 0.67
N LEU A 47 -1.87 -2.83 1.80
CA LEU A 47 -1.53 -3.55 3.03
C LEU A 47 -2.22 -4.91 3.11
N ARG A 48 -3.15 -5.19 2.19
CA ARG A 48 -4.05 -6.35 2.22
C ARG A 48 -4.00 -7.14 0.91
N PRO A 49 -2.84 -7.73 0.55
CA PRO A 49 -2.68 -8.45 -0.72
C PRO A 49 -3.66 -9.62 -0.87
N GLU A 50 -4.14 -10.19 0.24
CA GLU A 50 -5.15 -11.26 0.25
C GLU A 50 -6.47 -10.84 -0.38
N THR A 51 -6.77 -9.55 -0.42
CA THR A 51 -8.04 -9.06 -0.98
C THR A 51 -8.06 -9.00 -2.50
N ILE A 52 -6.96 -9.33 -3.17
CA ILE A 52 -6.89 -9.34 -4.65
C ILE A 52 -7.98 -10.19 -5.31
N PHE A 53 -8.46 -11.24 -4.66
CA PHE A 53 -9.52 -12.12 -5.17
C PHE A 53 -10.91 -11.47 -5.16
N GLY A 54 -11.08 -10.38 -4.41
CA GLY A 54 -12.34 -9.62 -4.30
C GLY A 54 -12.33 -8.30 -5.08
N ILE A 55 -11.30 -8.07 -5.91
CA ILE A 55 -11.19 -6.84 -6.69
C ILE A 55 -12.34 -6.72 -7.71
N THR A 56 -12.91 -5.52 -7.80
CA THR A 56 -13.99 -5.22 -8.76
C THR A 56 -13.60 -4.16 -9.78
N ASN A 57 -12.79 -3.21 -9.39
CA ASN A 57 -12.36 -2.07 -10.20
C ASN A 57 -11.10 -1.42 -9.63
N LEU A 58 -10.53 -0.48 -10.37
CA LEU A 58 -9.54 0.46 -9.84
C LEU A 58 -10.16 1.84 -9.70
N TRP A 59 -9.70 2.58 -8.68
CA TRP A 59 -10.07 3.97 -8.46
C TRP A 59 -8.97 4.93 -8.88
N VAL A 60 -9.35 6.00 -9.58
CA VAL A 60 -8.50 7.14 -9.92
C VAL A 60 -9.19 8.45 -9.56
N ASN A 61 -8.40 9.47 -9.26
CA ASN A 61 -8.95 10.80 -9.02
C ASN A 61 -9.11 11.52 -10.37
N PRO A 62 -10.34 11.96 -10.74
CA PRO A 62 -10.60 12.63 -12.00
C PRO A 62 -9.85 13.97 -12.15
N ASN A 63 -9.53 14.62 -11.03
CA ASN A 63 -8.88 15.95 -10.99
C ASN A 63 -7.35 15.86 -10.97
N THR A 64 -6.77 14.66 -11.04
CA THR A 64 -5.31 14.46 -11.00
C THR A 64 -4.74 14.31 -12.40
N ILE A 65 -3.59 14.94 -12.63
CA ILE A 65 -2.73 14.68 -13.78
C ILE A 65 -1.69 13.65 -13.38
N TYR A 66 -1.81 12.45 -13.93
CA TYR A 66 -0.87 11.36 -13.70
C TYR A 66 0.33 11.47 -14.64
N LYS A 67 1.46 10.93 -14.21
CA LYS A 67 2.70 10.86 -15.00
C LYS A 67 2.83 9.49 -15.65
N LYS A 68 3.08 9.49 -16.95
CA LYS A 68 3.60 8.33 -17.67
C LYS A 68 5.10 8.31 -17.47
N ILE A 69 5.61 7.26 -16.82
CA ILE A 69 7.02 7.13 -16.51
C ILE A 69 7.56 5.82 -17.04
N LYS A 70 8.84 5.83 -17.42
CA LYS A 70 9.63 4.63 -17.53
C LYS A 70 10.35 4.41 -16.21
N ALA A 71 10.11 3.27 -15.55
CA ALA A 71 10.73 2.83 -14.31
C ALA A 71 11.53 1.56 -14.60
N ASP A 72 12.85 1.68 -14.74
CA ASP A 72 13.73 0.65 -15.30
C ASP A 72 13.23 0.20 -16.68
N ASP A 73 12.84 -1.07 -16.85
CA ASP A 73 12.32 -1.63 -18.10
C ASP A 73 10.79 -1.59 -18.22
N GLU A 74 10.08 -1.09 -17.20
CA GLU A 74 8.63 -1.06 -17.15
C GLU A 74 8.09 0.36 -17.40
N LYS A 75 6.93 0.46 -18.03
CA LYS A 75 6.20 1.72 -18.20
C LYS A 75 5.08 1.79 -17.16
N TRP A 76 5.06 2.83 -16.36
CA TRP A 76 4.08 3.00 -15.29
C TRP A 76 3.27 4.28 -15.47
N ILE A 77 2.05 4.27 -14.94
CA ILE A 77 1.24 5.47 -14.74
C ILE A 77 1.05 5.64 -13.24
N VAL A 78 1.49 6.77 -12.70
CA VAL A 78 1.47 7.09 -11.26
C VAL A 78 1.22 8.58 -11.04
N SER A 79 0.89 8.98 -9.82
CA SER A 79 0.86 10.40 -9.45
C SER A 79 2.26 11.04 -9.55
N GLU A 80 2.33 12.35 -9.65
CA GLU A 80 3.60 13.08 -9.66
C GLU A 80 4.36 12.89 -8.34
N GLU A 81 3.64 12.88 -7.22
CA GLU A 81 4.18 12.65 -5.89
C GLU A 81 4.82 11.25 -5.77
N CYS A 82 4.16 10.24 -6.33
CA CYS A 82 4.73 8.90 -6.39
C CYS A 82 5.99 8.85 -7.26
N ALA A 83 5.94 9.44 -8.47
CA ALA A 83 7.09 9.50 -9.36
C ALA A 83 8.31 10.15 -8.69
N ASN A 84 8.09 11.17 -7.85
CA ASN A 84 9.14 11.81 -7.08
C ASN A 84 9.68 10.95 -5.93
N LYS A 85 8.83 10.13 -5.28
CA LYS A 85 9.24 9.22 -4.20
C LYS A 85 10.05 8.03 -4.70
N ILE A 86 9.61 7.38 -5.79
CA ILE A 86 10.26 6.14 -6.28
C ILE A 86 11.64 6.36 -6.88
N LYS A 87 12.03 7.60 -7.22
CA LYS A 87 13.42 7.95 -7.56
C LYS A 87 14.42 7.55 -6.46
N PHE A 88 13.96 7.53 -5.21
CA PHE A 88 14.78 7.14 -4.07
C PHE A 88 14.81 5.63 -3.82
N PHE A 89 14.02 4.84 -4.57
CA PHE A 89 13.99 3.37 -4.42
C PHE A 89 15.04 2.65 -5.27
N GLY A 90 15.94 3.41 -5.89
CA GLY A 90 17.03 2.86 -6.71
C GLY A 90 16.59 2.46 -8.12
N LYS A 91 15.39 2.90 -8.56
CA LYS A 91 14.90 2.74 -9.92
C LYS A 91 15.34 3.92 -10.79
N GLU A 92 15.70 3.64 -12.04
CA GLU A 92 15.91 4.67 -13.06
C GLU A 92 14.54 5.16 -13.56
N ILE A 93 14.24 6.44 -13.30
CA ILE A 93 12.95 7.03 -13.63
C ILE A 93 13.10 8.08 -14.71
N THR A 94 12.35 7.91 -15.80
CA THR A 94 12.19 8.92 -16.87
C THR A 94 10.72 9.25 -17.03
N ILE A 95 10.38 10.54 -17.00
CA ILE A 95 9.01 11.00 -17.28
C ILE A 95 8.84 11.08 -18.80
N GLU A 96 7.87 10.32 -19.34
CA GLU A 96 7.58 10.25 -20.79
C GLU A 96 6.40 11.16 -21.20
N GLY A 97 5.57 11.58 -20.24
CA GLY A 97 4.43 12.46 -20.51
C GLY A 97 3.40 12.46 -19.40
N ASP A 98 2.29 13.09 -19.67
CA ASP A 98 1.18 13.26 -18.76
C ASP A 98 -0.09 12.55 -19.30
N ILE A 99 -1.01 12.23 -18.40
CA ILE A 99 -2.35 11.74 -18.72
C ILE A 99 -3.33 12.22 -17.64
N ALA A 100 -4.44 12.82 -18.05
CA ALA A 100 -5.47 13.25 -17.11
C ALA A 100 -6.23 12.04 -16.55
N GLY A 101 -6.63 12.10 -15.27
CA GLY A 101 -7.48 11.08 -14.67
C GLY A 101 -8.76 10.81 -15.48
N THR A 102 -9.35 11.87 -16.02
CA THR A 102 -10.54 11.77 -16.90
C THR A 102 -10.29 10.98 -18.20
N GLU A 103 -9.07 10.91 -18.69
CA GLU A 103 -8.71 10.11 -19.86
C GLU A 103 -8.54 8.61 -19.55
N ILE A 104 -8.39 8.27 -18.27
CA ILE A 104 -8.20 6.92 -17.77
C ILE A 104 -9.55 6.28 -17.38
N ILE A 105 -10.44 7.08 -16.82
CA ILE A 105 -11.79 6.65 -16.37
C ILE A 105 -12.57 6.04 -17.53
N GLY A 106 -13.29 4.95 -17.25
CA GLY A 106 -14.06 4.19 -18.23
C GLY A 106 -13.24 3.21 -19.07
N LYS A 107 -11.93 3.18 -18.94
CA LYS A 107 -11.06 2.15 -19.51
C LYS A 107 -10.94 0.94 -18.58
N TYR A 108 -10.19 -0.07 -19.01
CA TYR A 108 -10.07 -1.34 -18.29
C TYR A 108 -8.61 -1.67 -18.01
N ALA A 109 -8.37 -2.23 -16.84
CA ALA A 109 -7.11 -2.85 -16.44
C ALA A 109 -7.32 -4.37 -16.30
N THR A 110 -6.23 -5.14 -16.27
CA THR A 110 -6.28 -6.60 -16.13
C THR A 110 -6.07 -6.99 -14.66
N ALA A 111 -7.02 -7.74 -14.09
CA ALA A 111 -6.91 -8.30 -12.75
C ALA A 111 -5.82 -9.37 -12.68
N LEU A 112 -5.05 -9.39 -11.57
CA LEU A 112 -3.83 -10.20 -11.46
C LEU A 112 -4.10 -11.68 -11.20
N HIS A 113 -5.23 -12.02 -10.56
CA HIS A 113 -5.53 -13.39 -10.13
C HIS A 113 -6.23 -14.24 -11.18
N ASN A 114 -6.92 -13.61 -12.15
CA ASN A 114 -7.75 -14.33 -13.13
C ASN A 114 -7.67 -13.77 -14.57
N ASN A 115 -6.87 -12.72 -14.79
CA ASN A 115 -6.70 -12.01 -16.06
C ASN A 115 -8.00 -11.41 -16.64
N GLN A 116 -9.04 -11.22 -15.84
CA GLN A 116 -10.26 -10.54 -16.28
C GLN A 116 -10.03 -9.04 -16.39
N GLU A 117 -10.77 -8.40 -17.29
CA GLU A 117 -10.80 -6.95 -17.39
C GLU A 117 -11.66 -6.36 -16.28
N ILE A 118 -11.10 -5.40 -15.53
CA ILE A 118 -11.77 -4.65 -14.50
C ILE A 118 -11.83 -3.18 -14.88
N PRO A 119 -12.97 -2.48 -14.71
CA PRO A 119 -13.11 -1.09 -15.09
C PRO A 119 -12.30 -0.17 -14.17
N ILE A 120 -11.93 0.98 -14.70
CA ILE A 120 -11.33 2.07 -13.95
C ILE A 120 -12.39 3.13 -13.75
N LEU A 121 -12.69 3.44 -12.48
CA LEU A 121 -13.73 4.36 -12.08
C LEU A 121 -13.17 5.56 -11.33
N GLU A 122 -13.97 6.62 -11.28
CA GLU A 122 -13.62 7.84 -10.54
C GLU A 122 -13.91 7.72 -9.05
N ALA A 123 -13.01 8.27 -8.22
CA ALA A 123 -13.25 8.48 -6.82
C ALA A 123 -12.47 9.69 -6.30
N GLU A 124 -13.19 10.63 -5.66
CA GLU A 124 -12.58 11.85 -5.13
C GLU A 124 -11.73 11.59 -3.88
N PHE A 125 -11.98 10.48 -3.17
CA PHE A 125 -11.19 10.09 -2.00
C PHE A 125 -9.77 9.62 -2.34
N VAL A 126 -9.45 9.38 -3.63
CA VAL A 126 -8.11 9.01 -4.05
C VAL A 126 -7.18 10.21 -3.96
N GLU A 127 -6.27 10.17 -3.00
CA GLU A 127 -5.27 11.22 -2.78
C GLU A 127 -3.99 10.96 -3.56
N PRO A 128 -3.58 11.86 -4.48
CA PRO A 128 -2.37 11.68 -5.28
C PRO A 128 -1.08 11.53 -4.46
N ALA A 129 -1.04 12.14 -3.27
CA ALA A 129 0.11 12.09 -2.37
C ALA A 129 0.27 10.74 -1.64
N ILE A 130 -0.78 9.91 -1.61
CA ILE A 130 -0.79 8.62 -0.92
C ILE A 130 -0.51 7.48 -1.90
N GLY A 131 0.47 6.64 -1.56
CA GLY A 131 0.84 5.48 -2.38
C GLY A 131 1.28 5.91 -3.78
N THR A 132 0.56 5.42 -4.78
CA THR A 132 0.80 5.68 -6.19
C THR A 132 -0.21 6.67 -6.81
N GLY A 133 -1.18 7.14 -6.02
CA GLY A 133 -2.32 7.92 -6.52
C GLY A 133 -3.38 7.06 -7.21
N LEU A 134 -3.30 5.74 -7.08
CA LEU A 134 -4.24 4.75 -7.62
C LEU A 134 -4.65 3.80 -6.49
N VAL A 135 -5.90 3.36 -6.47
CA VAL A 135 -6.43 2.49 -5.42
C VAL A 135 -7.13 1.28 -6.02
N MET A 136 -6.88 0.11 -5.43
CA MET A 136 -7.59 -1.14 -5.72
C MET A 136 -8.90 -1.17 -4.97
N SER A 137 -10.00 -1.45 -5.65
CA SER A 137 -11.34 -1.50 -5.09
C SER A 137 -11.75 -2.91 -4.66
N VAL A 138 -12.11 -3.06 -3.38
CA VAL A 138 -12.62 -4.31 -2.81
C VAL A 138 -13.89 -4.01 -2.00
N PRO A 139 -15.01 -3.68 -2.63
CA PRO A 139 -16.17 -3.11 -1.97
C PRO A 139 -16.89 -4.05 -0.99
N ALA A 140 -16.62 -5.36 -1.03
CA ALA A 140 -17.14 -6.28 -0.03
C ALA A 140 -16.45 -6.13 1.35
N HIS A 141 -15.17 -5.69 1.36
CA HIS A 141 -14.29 -5.72 2.52
C HIS A 141 -13.63 -4.36 2.87
N ALA A 142 -13.92 -3.32 2.10
CA ALA A 142 -13.41 -1.97 2.31
C ALA A 142 -14.59 -0.96 2.34
N PRO A 143 -14.92 -0.40 3.50
CA PRO A 143 -16.04 0.55 3.63
C PRO A 143 -15.98 1.76 2.69
N LYS A 144 -14.78 2.33 2.49
CA LYS A 144 -14.59 3.44 1.53
C LYS A 144 -14.92 3.02 0.09
N ASP A 145 -14.44 1.84 -0.33
CA ASP A 145 -14.72 1.31 -1.67
C ASP A 145 -16.21 1.02 -1.86
N TYR A 146 -16.83 0.42 -0.83
CA TYR A 146 -18.26 0.15 -0.85
C TYR A 146 -19.06 1.44 -1.01
N GLN A 147 -18.79 2.44 -0.20
CA GLN A 147 -19.54 3.70 -0.24
C GLN A 147 -19.32 4.45 -1.56
N ALA A 148 -18.07 4.52 -2.05
CA ALA A 148 -17.78 5.14 -3.34
C ALA A 148 -18.51 4.44 -4.51
N LEU A 149 -18.60 3.10 -4.46
CA LEU A 149 -19.38 2.35 -5.45
C LEU A 149 -20.89 2.67 -5.35
N MET A 150 -21.42 2.77 -4.13
CA MET A 150 -22.84 3.12 -3.92
C MET A 150 -23.15 4.55 -4.38
N ASP A 151 -22.25 5.51 -4.14
CA ASP A 151 -22.38 6.89 -4.61
C ASP A 151 -22.44 6.96 -6.13
N LEU A 152 -21.59 6.20 -6.85
CA LEU A 152 -21.65 6.10 -8.30
C LEU A 152 -22.92 5.40 -8.80
N LYS A 153 -23.37 4.34 -8.14
CA LYS A 153 -24.65 3.68 -8.45
C LYS A 153 -25.83 4.64 -8.29
N ALA A 154 -25.84 5.45 -7.24
CA ALA A 154 -26.87 6.47 -7.00
C ALA A 154 -26.89 7.56 -8.10
N LYS A 155 -25.73 7.85 -8.71
CA LYS A 155 -25.61 8.76 -9.87
C LYS A 155 -25.93 8.08 -11.20
N ASN A 156 -26.38 6.82 -11.20
CA ASN A 156 -26.64 6.00 -12.39
C ASN A 156 -25.41 5.83 -13.32
N HIS A 157 -24.21 5.74 -12.76
CA HIS A 157 -22.99 5.50 -13.51
C HIS A 157 -23.02 4.11 -14.15
N GLU A 158 -22.99 4.04 -15.49
CA GLU A 158 -23.26 2.82 -16.27
C GLU A 158 -22.38 1.61 -15.88
N LEU A 159 -21.08 1.84 -15.68
CA LEU A 159 -20.16 0.76 -15.29
C LEU A 159 -20.35 0.35 -13.83
N ALA A 160 -20.58 1.32 -12.93
CA ALA A 160 -20.80 1.03 -11.51
C ALA A 160 -22.06 0.20 -11.27
N LEU A 161 -23.13 0.41 -12.04
CA LEU A 161 -24.35 -0.38 -11.95
C LEU A 161 -24.15 -1.87 -12.23
N LYS A 162 -23.12 -2.23 -13.01
CA LYS A 162 -22.79 -3.62 -13.38
C LYS A 162 -21.89 -4.31 -12.36
N ILE A 163 -21.33 -3.56 -11.39
CA ILE A 163 -20.40 -4.08 -10.39
C ILE A 163 -21.18 -4.58 -9.17
N GLU A 164 -20.96 -5.83 -8.81
CA GLU A 164 -21.38 -6.39 -7.54
C GLU A 164 -20.17 -6.67 -6.64
N PRO A 165 -20.24 -6.32 -5.33
CA PRO A 165 -19.18 -6.63 -4.38
C PRO A 165 -18.90 -8.13 -4.33
N ILE A 166 -17.65 -8.53 -4.32
CA ILE A 166 -17.21 -9.93 -4.29
C ILE A 166 -16.74 -10.29 -2.89
N PRO A 167 -17.54 -11.00 -2.08
CA PRO A 167 -17.11 -11.43 -0.76
C PRO A 167 -16.06 -12.55 -0.89
N ILE A 168 -14.96 -12.40 -0.15
CA ILE A 168 -13.84 -13.36 -0.14
C ILE A 168 -13.40 -13.74 1.28
N ILE A 169 -13.86 -13.02 2.30
CA ILE A 169 -13.55 -13.29 3.70
C ILE A 169 -14.85 -13.57 4.45
N ILE A 170 -14.89 -14.69 5.15
CA ILE A 170 -15.97 -15.05 6.06
C ILE A 170 -15.54 -14.59 7.45
N THR A 171 -16.35 -13.74 8.08
CA THR A 171 -16.06 -13.17 9.41
C THR A 171 -17.25 -13.35 10.32
N GLU A 172 -17.05 -13.94 11.49
CA GLU A 172 -18.12 -14.15 12.46
C GLU A 172 -18.75 -12.80 12.90
N GLY A 173 -20.06 -12.76 12.89
CA GLY A 173 -20.84 -11.56 13.23
C GLY A 173 -21.14 -10.62 12.05
N TYR A 174 -20.69 -10.96 10.84
CA TYR A 174 -21.04 -10.28 9.59
C TYR A 174 -21.64 -11.27 8.59
N GLY A 175 -22.49 -10.77 7.69
CA GLY A 175 -23.02 -11.51 6.55
C GLY A 175 -22.05 -11.52 5.36
N GLU A 176 -22.60 -11.61 4.15
CA GLU A 176 -21.79 -11.76 2.93
C GLU A 176 -20.98 -10.53 2.55
N ILE A 177 -21.49 -9.32 2.86
CA ILE A 177 -20.83 -8.06 2.49
C ILE A 177 -20.56 -7.24 3.76
N PRO A 178 -19.49 -7.54 4.52
CA PRO A 178 -19.20 -6.88 5.78
C PRO A 178 -19.07 -5.36 5.69
N ALA A 179 -18.53 -4.84 4.58
CA ALA A 179 -18.38 -3.41 4.36
C ALA A 179 -19.74 -2.70 4.28
N LYS A 180 -20.74 -3.32 3.66
CA LYS A 180 -22.13 -2.81 3.64
C LYS A 180 -22.70 -2.72 5.05
N GLU A 181 -22.61 -3.81 5.79
CA GLU A 181 -23.24 -3.92 7.10
C GLU A 181 -22.64 -2.93 8.11
N ILE A 182 -21.33 -2.74 8.10
CA ILE A 182 -20.72 -1.76 9.00
C ILE A 182 -21.03 -0.32 8.60
N CYS A 183 -21.11 0.00 7.30
CA CYS A 183 -21.56 1.31 6.84
C CYS A 183 -22.99 1.60 7.25
N GLU A 184 -23.90 0.64 7.11
CA GLU A 184 -25.30 0.76 7.56
C GLU A 184 -25.39 0.91 9.08
N LYS A 185 -24.67 0.09 9.84
CA LYS A 185 -24.61 0.14 11.31
C LYS A 185 -24.15 1.51 11.84
N MET A 186 -23.16 2.10 11.20
CA MET A 186 -22.62 3.41 11.58
C MET A 186 -23.36 4.58 10.96
N GLY A 187 -24.30 4.32 10.03
CA GLY A 187 -25.06 5.37 9.34
C GLY A 187 -24.15 6.25 8.49
N VAL A 188 -23.23 5.63 7.72
CA VAL A 188 -22.38 6.32 6.75
C VAL A 188 -23.24 6.88 5.62
N SER A 189 -23.03 8.14 5.25
CA SER A 189 -23.84 8.85 4.24
C SER A 189 -23.27 8.77 2.83
N ASP A 190 -21.96 8.99 2.68
CA ASP A 190 -21.25 9.06 1.40
C ASP A 190 -19.73 8.79 1.59
N GLN A 191 -18.96 8.79 0.48
CA GLN A 191 -17.53 8.50 0.49
C GLN A 191 -16.66 9.53 1.24
N SER A 192 -17.21 10.70 1.61
CA SER A 192 -16.51 11.74 2.37
C SER A 192 -16.83 11.70 3.88
N ASP A 193 -17.70 10.80 4.31
CA ASP A 193 -18.11 10.68 5.72
C ASP A 193 -16.91 10.26 6.61
N GLN A 194 -16.65 11.06 7.65
CA GLN A 194 -15.55 10.79 8.59
C GLN A 194 -15.70 9.45 9.34
N LYS A 195 -16.92 8.94 9.48
CA LYS A 195 -17.19 7.63 10.09
C LYS A 195 -16.56 6.46 9.31
N LEU A 196 -16.23 6.66 8.02
CA LEU A 196 -15.58 5.64 7.20
C LEU A 196 -14.22 5.20 7.74
N GLU A 197 -13.48 6.08 8.42
CA GLU A 197 -12.21 5.72 9.02
C GLU A 197 -12.42 4.74 10.18
N GLU A 198 -13.38 5.03 11.08
CA GLU A 198 -13.73 4.15 12.18
C GLU A 198 -14.30 2.82 11.67
N ALA A 199 -15.21 2.85 10.71
CA ALA A 199 -15.76 1.66 10.06
C ALA A 199 -14.68 0.78 9.44
N THR A 200 -13.71 1.40 8.77
CA THR A 200 -12.58 0.68 8.15
C THR A 200 -11.70 0.02 9.20
N ASN A 201 -11.35 0.73 10.27
CA ASN A 201 -10.50 0.20 11.33
C ASN A 201 -11.18 -0.95 12.08
N GLU A 202 -12.48 -0.82 12.42
CA GLU A 202 -13.26 -1.89 13.09
C GLU A 202 -13.32 -3.14 12.20
N LEU A 203 -13.72 -2.99 10.94
CA LEU A 203 -13.85 -4.11 10.01
C LEU A 203 -12.51 -4.80 9.74
N TYR A 204 -11.46 -4.03 9.46
CA TYR A 204 -10.15 -4.59 9.14
C TYR A 204 -9.53 -5.36 10.30
N LEU A 205 -9.69 -4.85 11.52
CA LEU A 205 -9.25 -5.55 12.72
C LEU A 205 -10.00 -6.88 12.89
N LYS A 206 -11.33 -6.85 12.73
CA LYS A 206 -12.18 -8.03 12.88
C LYS A 206 -11.88 -9.09 11.81
N GLU A 207 -11.77 -8.70 10.54
CA GLU A 207 -11.40 -9.61 9.45
C GLU A 207 -9.99 -10.18 9.63
N PHE A 208 -9.05 -9.38 10.13
CA PHE A 208 -7.69 -9.86 10.38
C PHE A 208 -7.63 -10.90 11.51
N THR A 209 -8.37 -10.68 12.61
CA THR A 209 -8.34 -11.57 13.78
C THR A 209 -9.15 -12.85 13.57
N ASP A 210 -10.36 -12.73 13.05
CA ASP A 210 -11.35 -13.81 13.02
C ASP A 210 -11.68 -14.30 11.60
N GLY A 211 -11.29 -13.54 10.57
CA GLY A 211 -11.63 -13.81 9.18
C GLY A 211 -10.94 -15.06 8.62
N LYS A 212 -11.67 -15.75 7.71
CA LYS A 212 -11.16 -16.86 6.90
C LYS A 212 -11.45 -16.61 5.43
N LEU A 213 -10.48 -16.93 4.58
CA LEU A 213 -10.64 -16.86 3.13
C LEU A 213 -11.64 -17.93 2.66
N ASN A 214 -12.57 -17.53 1.77
CA ASN A 214 -13.58 -18.45 1.23
C ASN A 214 -13.10 -19.20 -0.03
N ASP A 215 -13.98 -19.93 -0.68
CA ASP A 215 -13.73 -20.74 -1.88
C ASP A 215 -13.27 -19.92 -3.11
N LYS A 216 -13.62 -18.63 -3.19
CA LYS A 216 -13.17 -17.74 -4.28
C LYS A 216 -11.66 -17.44 -4.23
N CYS A 217 -11.02 -17.72 -3.10
CA CYS A 217 -9.58 -17.57 -2.95
C CYS A 217 -8.77 -18.78 -3.44
N GLY A 218 -9.39 -19.74 -4.10
CA GLY A 218 -8.74 -20.90 -4.72
C GLY A 218 -7.89 -21.69 -3.71
N ASN A 219 -6.61 -21.85 -3.99
CA ASN A 219 -5.68 -22.63 -3.14
C ASN A 219 -5.50 -22.06 -1.72
N PHE A 220 -5.97 -20.85 -1.45
CA PHE A 220 -5.90 -20.20 -0.15
C PHE A 220 -7.21 -20.33 0.65
N GLN A 221 -8.17 -21.08 0.15
CA GLN A 221 -9.45 -21.33 0.83
C GLN A 221 -9.24 -21.89 2.25
N ASN A 222 -10.07 -21.47 3.18
CA ASN A 222 -10.08 -21.84 4.60
C ASN A 222 -8.88 -21.36 5.43
N GLU A 223 -7.91 -20.65 4.84
CA GLU A 223 -6.84 -20.01 5.59
C GLU A 223 -7.40 -18.86 6.43
N LYS A 224 -6.93 -18.75 7.67
CA LYS A 224 -7.16 -17.52 8.45
C LYS A 224 -6.48 -16.35 7.77
N VAL A 225 -7.11 -15.18 7.74
CA VAL A 225 -6.57 -13.98 7.09
C VAL A 225 -5.14 -13.66 7.54
N GLN A 226 -4.83 -13.81 8.83
CA GLN A 226 -3.49 -13.60 9.39
C GLN A 226 -2.38 -14.40 8.68
N PHE A 227 -2.67 -15.64 8.29
CA PHE A 227 -1.73 -16.55 7.63
C PHE A 227 -1.89 -16.51 6.11
N GLY A 228 -3.14 -16.47 5.62
CA GLY A 228 -3.48 -16.41 4.21
C GLY A 228 -2.88 -15.18 3.53
N ARG A 229 -2.87 -14.02 4.20
CA ARG A 229 -2.22 -12.78 3.72
C ARG A 229 -0.77 -13.01 3.30
N ASN A 230 0.03 -13.69 4.13
CA ASN A 230 1.43 -13.94 3.84
C ASN A 230 1.59 -14.91 2.67
N LYS A 231 0.78 -15.97 2.61
CA LYS A 231 0.81 -16.94 1.50
C LYS A 231 0.43 -16.29 0.17
N VAL A 232 -0.61 -15.47 0.16
CA VAL A 232 -1.05 -14.73 -1.05
C VAL A 232 0.03 -13.73 -1.47
N ARG A 233 0.62 -12.99 -0.52
CA ARG A 233 1.73 -12.09 -0.79
C ARG A 233 2.88 -12.82 -1.47
N ASP A 234 3.32 -13.94 -0.92
CA ASP A 234 4.46 -14.71 -1.43
C ASP A 234 4.15 -15.26 -2.83
N TRP A 235 2.94 -15.77 -3.05
CA TRP A 235 2.47 -16.17 -4.37
C TRP A 235 2.47 -15.02 -5.39
N LEU A 236 2.02 -13.82 -5.02
CA LEU A 236 2.05 -12.65 -5.90
C LEU A 236 3.48 -12.21 -6.21
N MET A 237 4.40 -12.31 -5.24
CA MET A 237 5.82 -12.00 -5.46
C MET A 237 6.48 -13.00 -6.41
N GLU A 238 6.26 -14.30 -6.23
CA GLU A 238 6.76 -15.36 -7.11
C GLU A 238 6.31 -15.18 -8.57
N ASN A 239 5.06 -14.72 -8.75
CA ASN A 239 4.51 -14.41 -10.08
C ASN A 239 4.87 -13.01 -10.60
N LYS A 240 5.73 -12.25 -9.91
CA LYS A 240 6.16 -10.88 -10.27
C LYS A 240 5.00 -9.87 -10.37
N HIS A 241 3.91 -10.14 -9.68
CA HIS A 241 2.74 -9.25 -9.60
C HIS A 241 2.83 -8.24 -8.46
N LEU A 242 3.78 -8.44 -7.55
CA LEU A 242 3.92 -7.65 -6.35
C LEU A 242 5.38 -7.37 -6.04
N GLU A 243 5.68 -6.14 -5.60
CA GLU A 243 6.98 -5.75 -5.05
C GLU A 243 6.81 -4.95 -3.76
N LYS A 244 7.89 -4.82 -2.97
CA LYS A 244 7.87 -4.01 -1.74
C LYS A 244 7.79 -2.52 -2.06
N PHE A 245 7.02 -1.80 -1.26
CA PHE A 245 6.88 -0.35 -1.36
C PHE A 245 7.00 0.27 0.05
N PRO A 246 8.23 0.43 0.58
CA PRO A 246 8.41 0.95 1.92
C PRO A 246 7.98 2.42 2.02
N VAL A 247 7.33 2.76 3.13
CA VAL A 247 6.84 4.11 3.42
C VAL A 247 7.28 4.56 4.81
N LEU A 248 7.20 5.85 5.10
CA LEU A 248 7.27 6.34 6.48
C LEU A 248 5.89 6.23 7.12
N GLU A 249 5.76 5.38 8.15
CA GLU A 249 4.52 5.16 8.91
C GLU A 249 4.04 6.45 9.58
N ASN A 250 4.97 7.23 10.07
CA ASN A 250 4.70 8.46 10.81
C ASN A 250 4.94 9.74 10.00
N ALA A 251 4.80 9.67 8.68
CA ALA A 251 4.88 10.87 7.83
C ALA A 251 3.78 11.91 8.21
N PRO A 252 4.07 13.20 8.09
CA PRO A 252 5.32 13.80 7.61
C PRO A 252 6.40 13.90 8.69
N VAL A 253 7.59 13.39 8.43
CA VAL A 253 8.79 13.61 9.26
C VAL A 253 9.66 14.65 8.58
N LYS A 254 10.09 15.69 9.31
CA LYS A 254 10.93 16.77 8.76
C LYS A 254 12.34 16.68 9.31
N CYS A 255 13.33 16.74 8.42
CA CYS A 255 14.73 16.93 8.77
C CYS A 255 14.92 18.30 9.45
N ARG A 256 15.98 18.47 10.25
CA ARG A 256 16.34 19.78 10.85
C ARG A 256 16.52 20.90 9.84
N CYS A 257 16.84 20.58 8.59
CA CYS A 257 16.88 21.56 7.49
C CYS A 257 15.48 22.03 7.03
N GLY A 258 14.38 21.51 7.61
CA GLY A 258 12.99 21.82 7.28
C GLY A 258 12.42 21.01 6.11
N THR A 259 13.23 20.19 5.44
CA THR A 259 12.80 19.36 4.31
C THR A 259 12.10 18.10 4.81
N GLU A 260 11.00 17.71 4.15
CA GLU A 260 10.31 16.44 4.43
C GLU A 260 11.19 15.26 4.06
N CYS A 261 11.30 14.31 4.98
CA CYS A 261 12.04 13.08 4.79
C CYS A 261 11.27 12.09 3.91
N VAL A 262 12.00 11.31 3.15
CA VAL A 262 11.47 10.22 2.30
C VAL A 262 12.10 8.90 2.71
N VAL A 263 11.57 7.79 2.22
CA VAL A 263 12.29 6.51 2.27
C VAL A 263 13.25 6.45 1.09
N LYS A 264 14.49 6.03 1.35
CA LYS A 264 15.47 5.70 0.31
C LYS A 264 15.97 4.29 0.49
N ILE A 265 16.08 3.54 -0.61
CA ILE A 265 16.71 2.23 -0.62
C ILE A 265 18.19 2.42 -0.88
N LEU A 266 19.01 2.10 0.12
CA LEU A 266 20.46 2.12 0.00
C LEU A 266 20.97 0.75 -0.41
N ASN A 267 21.78 0.74 -1.46
CA ASN A 267 22.52 -0.42 -1.94
C ASN A 267 23.97 -0.35 -1.43
N ASN A 268 24.65 -1.49 -1.33
CA ASN A 268 26.07 -1.60 -0.96
C ASN A 268 26.41 -0.97 0.39
N GLN A 269 25.54 -1.18 1.39
CA GLN A 269 25.81 -0.75 2.76
C GLN A 269 26.51 -1.86 3.54
N TRP A 270 27.48 -1.46 4.36
CA TRP A 270 28.17 -2.33 5.29
C TRP A 270 27.65 -2.09 6.70
N PHE A 271 27.35 -3.16 7.40
CA PHE A 271 26.93 -3.13 8.80
C PHE A 271 27.88 -3.95 9.64
N LEU A 272 28.21 -3.44 10.84
CA LEU A 272 28.95 -4.24 11.81
C LEU A 272 27.99 -5.27 12.41
N ASN A 273 28.38 -6.54 12.33
CA ASN A 273 27.59 -7.63 12.93
C ASN A 273 27.87 -7.74 14.43
N TYR A 274 27.30 -6.83 15.20
CA TYR A 274 27.42 -6.91 16.68
C TYR A 274 26.75 -8.15 17.29
N GLY A 275 25.99 -8.91 16.48
CA GLY A 275 25.37 -10.17 16.86
C GLY A 275 26.29 -11.37 16.79
N ASP A 276 27.47 -11.23 16.19
CA ASP A 276 28.44 -12.31 16.03
C ASP A 276 28.92 -12.86 17.38
N GLU A 277 28.80 -14.18 17.59
CA GLU A 277 29.09 -14.80 18.88
C GLU A 277 30.58 -14.83 19.20
N GLU A 278 31.46 -15.04 18.21
CA GLU A 278 32.90 -15.03 18.41
C GLU A 278 33.38 -13.63 18.80
N TRP A 279 32.84 -12.60 18.11
CA TRP A 279 33.12 -11.21 18.48
C TRP A 279 32.65 -10.88 19.89
N LYS A 280 31.44 -11.32 20.28
CA LYS A 280 30.90 -11.09 21.63
C LYS A 280 31.73 -11.78 22.70
N GLU A 281 32.18 -13.01 22.47
CA GLU A 281 33.05 -13.73 23.40
C GLU A 281 34.39 -13.02 23.58
N THR A 282 34.99 -12.58 22.49
CA THR A 282 36.24 -11.79 22.53
C THR A 282 36.03 -10.49 23.29
N ALA A 283 34.91 -9.77 23.04
CA ALA A 283 34.60 -8.52 23.74
C ALA A 283 34.35 -8.73 25.25
N ARG A 284 33.67 -9.82 25.65
CA ARG A 284 33.49 -10.19 27.07
C ARG A 284 34.82 -10.49 27.75
N ASN A 285 35.68 -11.28 27.12
CA ASN A 285 36.98 -11.60 27.68
C ASN A 285 37.85 -10.33 27.87
N CYS A 286 37.84 -9.41 26.89
CA CYS A 286 38.50 -8.12 27.05
C CYS A 286 37.90 -7.27 28.19
N PHE A 287 36.59 -7.29 28.35
CA PHE A 287 35.91 -6.56 29.42
C PHE A 287 36.28 -7.11 30.78
N ASP A 288 36.35 -8.44 30.97
CA ASP A 288 36.70 -9.10 32.20
C ASP A 288 38.16 -8.84 32.62
N GLU A 289 39.05 -8.54 31.67
CA GLU A 289 40.43 -8.14 31.91
C GLU A 289 40.60 -6.66 32.25
N MET A 290 39.57 -5.82 32.04
CA MET A 290 39.64 -4.39 32.32
C MET A 290 39.53 -4.05 33.80
N ASN A 291 40.41 -3.16 34.27
CA ASN A 291 40.26 -2.51 35.56
C ASN A 291 39.22 -1.37 35.45
N ILE A 292 37.99 -1.63 35.92
CA ILE A 292 36.91 -0.64 35.88
C ILE A 292 36.88 0.15 37.19
N LEU A 293 37.09 1.43 37.14
CA LEU A 293 37.02 2.36 38.26
C LEU A 293 35.91 3.39 38.03
N PRO A 294 35.11 3.76 39.08
CA PRO A 294 35.08 3.12 40.44
C PRO A 294 34.42 1.74 40.40
N SER A 295 34.87 0.84 41.29
CA SER A 295 34.35 -0.54 41.47
C SER A 295 33.00 -0.54 42.14
#